data_e6a18ab3ee6d48e8778508f946ca09b0
#
_entry.id   e6a18ab3ee6d48e8778508f946ca09b0
#
_cell.length_a   1.000
_cell.length_b   1.000
_cell.length_c   1.000
_cell.angle_alpha   90.00
_cell.angle_beta   90.00
_cell.angle_gamma   90.00
#
_symmetry.space_group_name_H-M   'P 1'
#
loop_
_entity.id
_entity.type
_entity.pdbx_description
1 polymer ?
#
loop_
_entity_poly.entity_id
_entity_poly.type
_entity_poly.pdbx_seq_one_letter_code
_entity_poly.pdbx_strand_id
1 'polypeptide(L)'
;MKQTIALVDDDRNILTSISIALEKEGFNVQTYLDGESAYIGITRTPPNLAIIDVKMPKMDGEELLRKLRKKTSLPVILLTSKDEEVDELLGLKLGADDFIKKSGGFSIKVLIERIRVQLRKKDNANIDESKNMISHGKLRLDPSQLECEWNGKQLPDKLTTTEFLIVKELAKRPGIIKE
;
A
#
# COMPACT_ATOMS: atom_id res chain seq x y z
N MET A 1 20.05 -0.47 1.12
CA MET A 1 19.85 0.44 -0.05
C MET A 1 18.88 1.51 0.35
N LYS A 2 19.01 2.76 -0.16
CA LYS A 2 18.01 3.81 0.08
C LYS A 2 16.74 3.49 -0.70
N GLN A 3 15.59 3.61 -0.06
CA GLN A 3 14.29 3.43 -0.73
C GLN A 3 13.98 4.62 -1.61
N THR A 4 13.41 4.36 -2.79
CA THR A 4 13.08 5.38 -3.80
C THR A 4 11.58 5.66 -3.80
N ILE A 5 11.22 6.94 -3.73
CA ILE A 5 9.84 7.42 -3.77
C ILE A 5 9.62 8.18 -5.08
N ALA A 6 8.59 7.81 -5.84
CA ALA A 6 8.12 8.64 -6.94
C ALA A 6 7.14 9.68 -6.41
N LEU A 7 7.32 10.92 -6.79
CA LEU A 7 6.43 12.04 -6.43
C LEU A 7 5.89 12.67 -7.72
N VAL A 8 4.57 12.67 -7.87
CA VAL A 8 3.87 13.12 -9.08
C VAL A 8 2.89 14.23 -8.69
N ASP A 9 3.13 15.43 -9.18
CA ASP A 9 2.32 16.63 -8.91
C ASP A 9 2.63 17.67 -9.99
N ASP A 10 1.66 18.40 -10.50
CA ASP A 10 1.87 19.45 -11.50
C ASP A 10 2.41 20.76 -10.88
N ASP A 11 2.31 20.92 -9.56
CA ASP A 11 2.89 22.06 -8.84
C ASP A 11 4.36 21.80 -8.44
N ARG A 12 5.27 22.54 -9.09
CA ARG A 12 6.72 22.48 -8.82
C ARG A 12 7.09 22.84 -7.40
N ASN A 13 6.32 23.71 -6.72
CA ASN A 13 6.61 24.12 -5.34
C ASN A 13 6.31 22.97 -4.39
N ILE A 14 5.22 22.26 -4.63
CA ILE A 14 4.87 21.05 -3.87
C ILE A 14 5.93 19.98 -4.07
N LEU A 15 6.31 19.68 -5.32
CA LEU A 15 7.37 18.72 -5.63
C LEU A 15 8.67 19.08 -4.91
N THR A 16 9.10 20.33 -4.98
CA THR A 16 10.34 20.78 -4.33
C THR A 16 10.27 20.63 -2.81
N SER A 17 9.19 21.10 -2.19
CA SER A 17 9.04 21.10 -0.75
C SER A 17 9.01 19.68 -0.16
N ILE A 18 8.26 18.78 -0.80
CA ILE A 18 8.15 17.39 -0.37
C ILE A 18 9.46 16.64 -0.66
N SER A 19 10.10 16.86 -1.83
CA SER A 19 11.37 16.22 -2.18
C SER A 19 12.46 16.52 -1.16
N ILE A 20 12.65 17.80 -0.80
CA ILE A 20 13.65 18.20 0.20
C ILE A 20 13.39 17.49 1.54
N ALA A 21 12.13 17.39 1.95
CA ALA A 21 11.79 16.73 3.20
C ALA A 21 12.07 15.23 3.15
N LEU A 22 11.71 14.55 2.06
CA LEU A 22 11.94 13.12 1.87
C LEU A 22 13.44 12.79 1.78
N GLU A 23 14.22 13.62 1.10
CA GLU A 23 15.68 13.45 1.00
C GLU A 23 16.38 13.60 2.36
N LYS A 24 15.93 14.55 3.21
CA LYS A 24 16.39 14.70 4.59
C LYS A 24 16.11 13.47 5.45
N GLU A 25 15.02 12.75 5.17
CA GLU A 25 14.65 11.49 5.82
C GLU A 25 15.37 10.25 5.22
N GLY A 26 16.26 10.49 4.25
CA GLY A 26 17.11 9.45 3.67
C GLY A 26 16.52 8.71 2.46
N PHE A 27 15.39 9.15 1.91
CA PHE A 27 14.81 8.59 0.70
C PHE A 27 15.53 9.13 -0.56
N ASN A 28 15.51 8.35 -1.64
CA ASN A 28 15.73 8.87 -2.98
C ASN A 28 14.40 9.34 -3.56
N VAL A 29 14.37 10.43 -4.32
CA VAL A 29 13.14 10.97 -4.88
C VAL A 29 13.24 11.05 -6.41
N GLN A 30 12.20 10.56 -7.09
CA GLN A 30 11.96 10.74 -8.52
C GLN A 30 10.74 11.65 -8.66
N THR A 31 10.87 12.79 -9.35
CA THR A 31 9.78 13.75 -9.51
C THR A 31 9.23 13.74 -10.92
N TYR A 32 7.91 13.89 -11.06
CA TYR A 32 7.19 13.95 -12.32
C TYR A 32 6.14 15.06 -12.24
N LEU A 33 6.01 15.85 -13.31
CA LEU A 33 5.10 16.98 -13.42
C LEU A 33 3.74 16.64 -14.05
N ASP A 34 3.58 15.42 -14.54
CA ASP A 34 2.37 14.95 -15.19
C ASP A 34 2.26 13.42 -15.11
N GLY A 35 1.04 12.91 -15.31
CA GLY A 35 0.75 11.49 -15.21
C GLY A 35 1.40 10.65 -16.32
N GLU A 36 1.64 11.22 -17.52
CA GLU A 36 2.21 10.47 -18.63
C GLU A 36 3.70 10.21 -18.44
N SER A 37 4.46 11.26 -18.08
CA SER A 37 5.88 11.14 -17.73
C SER A 37 6.08 10.23 -16.51
N ALA A 38 5.19 10.32 -15.52
CA ALA A 38 5.19 9.44 -14.35
C ALA A 38 4.95 7.98 -14.74
N TYR A 39 3.97 7.68 -15.58
CA TYR A 39 3.70 6.32 -16.04
C TYR A 39 4.90 5.70 -16.74
N ILE A 40 5.54 6.43 -17.65
CA ILE A 40 6.74 5.99 -18.37
C ILE A 40 7.90 5.77 -17.39
N GLY A 41 8.18 6.75 -16.54
CA GLY A 41 9.29 6.72 -15.59
C GLY A 41 9.15 5.60 -14.54
N ILE A 42 8.00 5.48 -13.90
CA ILE A 42 7.69 4.45 -12.89
C ILE A 42 7.74 3.05 -13.51
N THR A 43 7.25 2.89 -14.74
CA THR A 43 7.29 1.59 -15.42
C THR A 43 8.71 1.18 -15.80
N ARG A 44 9.54 2.14 -16.20
CA ARG A 44 10.94 1.90 -16.61
C ARG A 44 11.85 1.65 -15.40
N THR A 45 11.69 2.45 -14.36
CA THR A 45 12.51 2.39 -13.14
C THR A 45 11.60 2.39 -11.92
N PRO A 46 11.07 1.21 -11.52
CA PRO A 46 10.08 1.11 -10.46
C PRO A 46 10.61 1.64 -9.12
N PRO A 47 9.91 2.57 -8.47
CA PRO A 47 10.22 3.01 -7.11
C PRO A 47 9.71 2.00 -6.07
N ASN A 48 10.00 2.28 -4.80
CA ASN A 48 9.44 1.49 -3.69
C ASN A 48 8.00 1.87 -3.35
N LEU A 49 7.64 3.17 -3.58
CA LEU A 49 6.31 3.73 -3.35
C LEU A 49 6.11 4.92 -4.28
N ALA A 50 4.87 5.19 -4.70
CA ALA A 50 4.51 6.41 -5.42
C ALA A 50 3.54 7.27 -4.60
N ILE A 51 3.74 8.58 -4.66
CA ILE A 51 2.84 9.61 -4.15
C ILE A 51 2.31 10.35 -5.37
N ILE A 52 1.01 10.39 -5.55
CA ILE A 52 0.39 10.89 -6.78
C ILE A 52 -0.69 11.90 -6.42
N ASP A 53 -0.58 13.11 -6.98
CA ASP A 53 -1.68 14.06 -6.91
C ASP A 53 -2.86 13.58 -7.74
N VAL A 54 -4.07 13.74 -7.21
CA VAL A 54 -5.30 13.35 -7.92
C VAL A 54 -5.55 14.29 -9.08
N LYS A 55 -5.44 15.61 -8.88
CA LYS A 55 -5.75 16.62 -9.88
C LYS A 55 -4.52 17.05 -10.68
N MET A 56 -4.34 16.46 -11.82
CA MET A 56 -3.32 16.86 -12.76
C MET A 56 -3.91 17.04 -14.18
N PRO A 57 -3.37 17.96 -14.99
CA PRO A 57 -3.81 18.12 -16.37
C PRO A 57 -3.50 16.89 -17.23
N LYS A 58 -4.31 16.64 -18.26
CA LYS A 58 -4.21 15.55 -19.25
C LYS A 58 -4.51 14.16 -18.67
N MET A 59 -3.61 13.60 -17.90
CA MET A 59 -3.78 12.32 -17.17
C MET A 59 -3.82 12.62 -15.69
N ASP A 60 -4.98 12.47 -15.09
CA ASP A 60 -5.16 12.62 -13.63
C ASP A 60 -4.57 11.45 -12.84
N GLY A 61 -4.49 11.62 -11.51
CA GLY A 61 -3.89 10.62 -10.63
C GLY A 61 -4.64 9.31 -10.58
N GLU A 62 -5.96 9.33 -10.79
CA GLU A 62 -6.79 8.12 -10.81
C GLU A 62 -6.56 7.31 -12.08
N GLU A 63 -6.49 7.98 -13.23
CA GLU A 63 -6.16 7.31 -14.49
C GLU A 63 -4.75 6.72 -14.45
N LEU A 64 -3.79 7.48 -13.91
CA LEU A 64 -2.43 7.00 -13.69
C LEU A 64 -2.42 5.74 -12.79
N LEU A 65 -3.10 5.79 -11.65
CA LEU A 65 -3.23 4.65 -10.74
C LEU A 65 -3.82 3.43 -11.43
N ARG A 66 -4.92 3.61 -12.18
CA ARG A 66 -5.57 2.52 -12.93
C ARG A 66 -4.64 1.89 -13.95
N LYS A 67 -3.82 2.69 -14.63
CA LYS A 67 -2.80 2.19 -15.57
C LYS A 67 -1.67 1.45 -14.86
N LEU A 68 -1.20 1.95 -13.72
CA LEU A 68 -0.16 1.31 -12.92
C LEU A 68 -0.63 -0.03 -12.37
N ARG A 69 -1.87 -0.13 -11.85
CA ARG A 69 -2.43 -1.37 -11.29
C ARG A 69 -2.54 -2.53 -12.29
N LYS A 70 -2.58 -2.22 -13.59
CA LYS A 70 -2.50 -3.26 -14.64
C LYS A 70 -1.12 -3.92 -14.76
N LYS A 71 -0.07 -3.29 -14.21
CA LYS A 71 1.33 -3.74 -14.38
C LYS A 71 2.07 -3.97 -13.08
N THR A 72 1.62 -3.40 -11.96
CA THR A 72 2.37 -3.42 -10.71
C THR A 72 1.48 -3.32 -9.48
N SER A 73 1.91 -3.95 -8.39
CA SER A 73 1.37 -3.80 -7.04
C SER A 73 2.13 -2.75 -6.22
N LEU A 74 2.77 -1.76 -6.89
CA LEU A 74 3.48 -0.67 -6.24
C LEU A 74 2.58 0.04 -5.23
N PRO A 75 3.00 0.23 -3.97
CA PRO A 75 2.24 1.03 -3.03
C PRO A 75 2.04 2.46 -3.54
N VAL A 76 0.80 2.95 -3.49
CA VAL A 76 0.42 4.29 -3.95
C VAL A 76 -0.34 5.03 -2.86
N ILE A 77 0.14 6.22 -2.54
CA ILE A 77 -0.56 7.21 -1.71
C ILE A 77 -1.10 8.29 -2.63
N LEU A 78 -2.41 8.52 -2.61
CA LEU A 78 -3.02 9.62 -3.34
C LEU A 78 -3.02 10.90 -2.48
N LEU A 79 -2.68 12.03 -3.10
CA LEU A 79 -2.85 13.35 -2.52
C LEU A 79 -4.04 14.05 -3.18
N THR A 80 -4.84 14.78 -2.42
CA THR A 80 -5.99 15.51 -2.97
C THR A 80 -6.21 16.86 -2.32
N SER A 81 -6.86 17.78 -3.03
CA SER A 81 -7.37 19.04 -2.49
C SER A 81 -8.72 18.85 -1.78
N LYS A 82 -9.18 19.86 -1.01
CA LYS A 82 -10.25 19.76 0.01
C LYS A 82 -11.66 19.36 -0.50
N ASP A 83 -11.96 19.56 -1.77
CA ASP A 83 -13.33 19.55 -2.27
C ASP A 83 -13.84 18.16 -2.73
N GLU A 84 -13.10 17.09 -2.42
CA GLU A 84 -13.27 15.78 -3.03
C GLU A 84 -13.53 14.67 -2.00
N GLU A 85 -14.56 14.84 -1.13
CA GLU A 85 -14.98 13.73 -0.24
C GLU A 85 -15.46 12.48 -1.01
N VAL A 86 -15.90 12.67 -2.25
CA VAL A 86 -16.33 11.59 -3.13
C VAL A 86 -15.14 10.77 -3.64
N ASP A 87 -13.97 11.39 -3.77
CA ASP A 87 -12.78 10.78 -4.39
C ASP A 87 -12.02 9.85 -3.44
N GLU A 88 -12.15 10.00 -2.12
CA GLU A 88 -11.51 9.12 -1.14
C GLU A 88 -12.01 7.66 -1.28
N LEU A 89 -13.31 7.47 -1.37
CA LEU A 89 -13.92 6.16 -1.60
C LEU A 89 -13.58 5.61 -2.99
N LEU A 90 -13.49 6.49 -3.99
CA LEU A 90 -13.15 6.10 -5.35
C LEU A 90 -11.66 5.70 -5.45
N GLY A 91 -10.76 6.48 -4.86
CA GLY A 91 -9.33 6.16 -4.83
C GLY A 91 -9.02 4.82 -4.16
N LEU A 92 -9.68 4.51 -3.04
CA LEU A 92 -9.57 3.20 -2.37
C LEU A 92 -10.17 2.07 -3.23
N LYS A 93 -11.30 2.29 -3.92
CA LYS A 93 -11.88 1.33 -4.86
C LYS A 93 -10.98 1.09 -6.08
N LEU A 94 -10.21 2.09 -6.50
CA LEU A 94 -9.22 1.97 -7.59
C LEU A 94 -7.93 1.27 -7.15
N GLY A 95 -7.80 0.95 -5.86
CA GLY A 95 -6.67 0.22 -5.31
C GLY A 95 -5.52 1.10 -4.83
N ALA A 96 -5.78 2.34 -4.40
CA ALA A 96 -4.82 3.11 -3.63
C ALA A 96 -4.59 2.47 -2.26
N ASP A 97 -3.36 2.53 -1.76
CA ASP A 97 -2.98 1.94 -0.47
C ASP A 97 -3.21 2.93 0.69
N ASP A 98 -3.25 4.23 0.39
CA ASP A 98 -3.58 5.30 1.33
C ASP A 98 -4.01 6.57 0.58
N PHE A 99 -4.59 7.50 1.35
CA PHE A 99 -5.14 8.74 0.84
C PHE A 99 -4.90 9.88 1.84
N ILE A 100 -4.43 11.04 1.34
CA ILE A 100 -4.10 12.18 2.19
C ILE A 100 -4.66 13.46 1.58
N LYS A 101 -5.41 14.23 2.39
CA LYS A 101 -5.92 15.55 1.99
C LYS A 101 -4.80 16.61 2.12
N LYS A 102 -4.58 17.40 1.07
CA LYS A 102 -3.63 18.54 1.06
C LYS A 102 -4.13 19.72 1.90
N SER A 103 -5.42 19.76 2.26
CA SER A 103 -6.06 20.84 3.01
C SER A 103 -6.24 20.48 4.48
N GLY A 104 -6.53 21.49 5.32
CA GLY A 104 -6.90 21.28 6.72
C GLY A 104 -5.75 20.85 7.64
N GLY A 105 -4.51 21.24 7.31
CA GLY A 105 -3.32 20.92 8.13
C GLY A 105 -2.47 19.81 7.53
N PHE A 106 -2.36 19.75 6.18
CA PHE A 106 -1.39 18.90 5.53
C PHE A 106 -0.01 19.02 6.18
N SER A 107 0.47 17.94 6.72
CA SER A 107 1.76 17.89 7.39
C SER A 107 2.68 16.93 6.66
N ILE A 108 3.81 17.42 6.18
CA ILE A 108 4.84 16.58 5.57
C ILE A 108 5.32 15.49 6.55
N LYS A 109 5.33 15.77 7.87
CA LYS A 109 5.65 14.74 8.88
C LYS A 109 4.65 13.59 8.87
N VAL A 110 3.37 13.90 8.76
CA VAL A 110 2.31 12.86 8.65
C VAL A 110 2.48 12.05 7.37
N LEU A 111 2.77 12.71 6.23
CA LEU A 111 3.06 12.03 4.97
C LEU A 111 4.24 11.06 5.11
N ILE A 112 5.34 11.48 5.73
CA ILE A 112 6.52 10.65 5.96
C ILE A 112 6.18 9.40 6.78
N GLU A 113 5.41 9.54 7.86
CA GLU A 113 5.00 8.39 8.67
C GLU A 113 4.09 7.41 7.88
N ARG A 114 3.19 7.92 7.05
CA ARG A 114 2.36 7.08 6.19
C ARG A 114 3.19 6.35 5.13
N ILE A 115 4.18 6.99 4.52
CA ILE A 115 5.15 6.36 3.63
C ILE A 115 5.84 5.18 4.34
N ARG A 116 6.34 5.41 5.56
CA ARG A 116 7.01 4.36 6.36
C ARG A 116 6.09 3.18 6.67
N VAL A 117 4.81 3.45 6.95
CA VAL A 117 3.81 2.40 7.17
C VAL A 117 3.60 1.56 5.92
N GLN A 118 3.43 2.18 4.75
CA GLN A 118 3.20 1.44 3.51
C GLN A 118 4.44 0.65 3.07
N LEU A 119 5.63 1.22 3.23
CA LEU A 119 6.89 0.52 2.93
C LEU A 119 7.09 -0.70 3.83
N ARG A 120 6.80 -0.59 5.14
CA ARG A 120 6.86 -1.74 6.06
C ARG A 120 5.86 -2.84 5.71
N LYS A 121 4.65 -2.49 5.27
CA LYS A 121 3.67 -3.49 4.82
C LYS A 121 4.19 -4.28 3.63
N LYS A 122 4.84 -3.60 2.66
CA LYS A 122 5.45 -4.23 1.50
C LYS A 122 6.64 -5.11 1.86
N ASP A 123 7.52 -4.63 2.74
CA ASP A 123 8.67 -5.41 3.21
C ASP A 123 8.21 -6.65 3.98
N ASN A 124 7.18 -6.52 4.82
CA ASN A 124 6.57 -7.64 5.52
C ASN A 124 5.87 -8.60 4.55
N ALA A 125 5.18 -8.13 3.52
CA ALA A 125 4.61 -8.99 2.49
C ALA A 125 5.70 -9.79 1.74
N ASN A 126 6.84 -9.18 1.45
CA ASN A 126 7.97 -9.87 0.81
C ASN A 126 8.76 -10.81 1.75
N ILE A 127 8.70 -10.59 3.07
CA ILE A 127 9.29 -11.47 4.09
C ILE A 127 8.31 -12.60 4.45
N ASP A 128 7.04 -12.42 4.20
CA ASP A 128 5.94 -13.16 4.81
C ASP A 128 5.23 -14.17 3.91
N GLU A 129 5.66 -14.40 2.67
CA GLU A 129 5.20 -15.60 1.98
C GLU A 129 5.64 -16.89 2.71
N SER A 130 6.72 -16.84 3.49
CA SER A 130 7.15 -17.96 4.35
C SER A 130 6.87 -17.76 5.85
N LYS A 131 6.49 -16.55 6.30
CA LYS A 131 6.28 -16.22 7.72
C LYS A 131 4.84 -15.92 8.11
N ASN A 132 3.93 -15.69 7.17
CA ASN A 132 2.50 -15.50 7.46
C ASN A 132 1.75 -16.81 7.73
N MET A 133 2.38 -17.95 7.51
CA MET A 133 1.85 -19.23 7.93
C MET A 133 1.80 -19.29 9.46
N ILE A 134 0.62 -19.16 10.01
CA ILE A 134 0.40 -19.39 11.45
C ILE A 134 0.42 -20.88 11.68
N SER A 135 1.48 -21.39 12.30
CA SER A 135 1.59 -22.80 12.62
C SER A 135 1.36 -23.03 14.11
N HIS A 136 0.41 -23.89 14.45
CA HIS A 136 0.21 -24.34 15.81
C HIS A 136 -0.06 -25.84 15.84
N GLY A 137 0.92 -26.61 16.30
CA GLY A 137 0.85 -28.07 16.26
C GLY A 137 0.70 -28.60 14.83
N LYS A 138 -0.44 -29.22 14.55
CA LYS A 138 -0.78 -29.77 13.21
C LYS A 138 -1.52 -28.77 12.31
N LEU A 139 -1.89 -27.60 12.86
CA LEU A 139 -2.62 -26.56 12.15
C LEU A 139 -1.66 -25.62 11.47
N ARG A 140 -1.90 -25.32 10.18
CA ARG A 140 -1.27 -24.26 9.41
C ARG A 140 -2.34 -23.40 8.78
N LEU A 141 -2.20 -22.08 8.90
CA LEU A 141 -3.12 -21.10 8.35
C LEU A 141 -2.37 -20.14 7.43
N ASP A 142 -2.87 -19.95 6.24
CA ASP A 142 -2.40 -18.93 5.31
C ASP A 142 -3.38 -17.74 5.28
N PRO A 143 -3.04 -16.60 5.91
CA PRO A 143 -3.89 -15.43 5.92
C PRO A 143 -4.07 -14.77 4.55
N SER A 144 -3.13 -14.98 3.62
CA SER A 144 -3.17 -14.37 2.29
C SER A 144 -4.17 -15.08 1.37
N GLN A 145 -4.30 -16.40 1.52
CA GLN A 145 -5.18 -17.24 0.71
C GLN A 145 -6.48 -17.63 1.43
N LEU A 146 -6.63 -17.31 2.72
CA LEU A 146 -7.69 -17.81 3.61
C LEU A 146 -7.74 -19.34 3.66
N GLU A 147 -6.57 -19.98 3.52
CA GLU A 147 -6.43 -21.42 3.49
C GLU A 147 -6.02 -21.98 4.85
N CYS A 148 -6.50 -23.19 5.11
CA CYS A 148 -6.22 -23.91 6.33
C CYS A 148 -5.75 -25.33 5.99
N GLU A 149 -4.65 -25.74 6.60
CA GLU A 149 -4.09 -27.08 6.49
C GLU A 149 -4.09 -27.74 7.86
N TRP A 150 -4.57 -28.97 7.97
CA TRP A 150 -4.54 -29.78 9.17
C TRP A 150 -3.76 -31.07 8.94
N ASN A 151 -2.68 -31.27 9.70
CA ASN A 151 -1.83 -32.47 9.62
C ASN A 151 -1.34 -32.79 8.19
N GLY A 152 -0.93 -31.77 7.42
CA GLY A 152 -0.44 -31.91 6.06
C GLY A 152 -1.54 -32.08 4.98
N LYS A 153 -2.81 -31.99 5.35
CA LYS A 153 -3.94 -32.03 4.43
C LYS A 153 -4.64 -30.68 4.37
N GLN A 154 -4.73 -30.13 3.17
CA GLN A 154 -5.48 -28.90 2.92
C GLN A 154 -6.98 -29.19 3.06
N LEU A 155 -7.72 -28.26 3.66
CA LEU A 155 -9.17 -28.34 3.69
C LEU A 155 -9.73 -28.25 2.26
N PRO A 156 -10.77 -29.04 1.92
CA PRO A 156 -11.30 -29.08 0.56
C PRO A 156 -11.90 -27.77 0.09
N ASP A 157 -12.42 -26.96 1.02
CA ASP A 157 -13.03 -25.66 0.76
C ASP A 157 -12.24 -24.54 1.43
N LYS A 158 -12.14 -23.38 0.76
CA LYS A 158 -11.56 -22.16 1.34
C LYS A 158 -12.48 -21.65 2.45
N LEU A 159 -11.88 -21.27 3.56
CA LEU A 159 -12.63 -20.64 4.66
C LEU A 159 -13.17 -19.29 4.24
N THR A 160 -14.36 -18.97 4.67
CA THR A 160 -14.84 -17.57 4.63
C THR A 160 -13.96 -16.71 5.53
N THR A 161 -13.96 -15.40 5.31
CA THR A 161 -13.18 -14.46 6.13
C THR A 161 -13.50 -14.59 7.62
N THR A 162 -14.76 -14.80 7.97
CA THR A 162 -15.22 -14.94 9.36
C THR A 162 -14.71 -16.25 9.98
N GLU A 163 -14.83 -17.36 9.27
CA GLU A 163 -14.33 -18.68 9.73
C GLU A 163 -12.82 -18.65 9.90
N PHE A 164 -12.10 -18.05 8.95
CA PHE A 164 -10.65 -17.90 9.05
C PHE A 164 -10.23 -17.09 10.29
N LEU A 165 -10.91 -15.97 10.57
CA LEU A 165 -10.64 -15.14 11.75
C LEU A 165 -10.90 -15.90 13.04
N ILE A 166 -11.96 -16.70 13.11
CA ILE A 166 -12.25 -17.56 14.29
C ILE A 166 -11.13 -18.57 14.51
N VAL A 167 -10.75 -19.32 13.47
CA VAL A 167 -9.67 -20.32 13.56
C VAL A 167 -8.33 -19.67 13.91
N LYS A 168 -8.03 -18.48 13.36
CA LYS A 168 -6.85 -17.69 13.69
C LYS A 168 -6.80 -17.27 15.15
N GLU A 169 -7.91 -16.81 15.72
CA GLU A 169 -7.97 -16.42 17.14
C GLU A 169 -7.85 -17.63 18.06
N LEU A 170 -8.46 -18.75 17.71
CA LEU A 170 -8.31 -20.01 18.46
C LEU A 170 -6.86 -20.51 18.44
N ALA A 171 -6.18 -20.40 17.31
CA ALA A 171 -4.78 -20.79 17.15
C ALA A 171 -3.80 -19.95 18.00
N LYS A 172 -4.13 -18.68 18.30
CA LYS A 172 -3.33 -17.82 19.17
C LYS A 172 -3.38 -18.19 20.64
N ARG A 173 -4.42 -18.90 21.08
CA ARG A 173 -4.66 -19.24 22.49
C ARG A 173 -4.83 -20.75 22.67
N PRO A 174 -3.75 -21.54 22.48
CA PRO A 174 -3.82 -22.99 22.66
C PRO A 174 -4.07 -23.31 24.15
N GLY A 175 -5.10 -24.07 24.43
CA GLY A 175 -5.38 -24.59 25.76
C GLY A 175 -6.55 -23.95 26.53
N ILE A 176 -7.34 -23.06 25.92
CA ILE A 176 -8.54 -22.48 26.57
C ILE A 176 -9.84 -23.17 26.14
N ILE A 177 -9.80 -24.15 25.26
CA ILE A 177 -10.98 -25.01 25.04
C ILE A 177 -11.00 -26.04 26.16
N LYS A 178 -11.69 -25.69 27.26
CA LYS A 178 -12.22 -26.68 28.21
C LYS A 178 -13.53 -27.17 27.60
N GLU A 179 -13.70 -28.49 27.65
CA GLU A 179 -14.95 -29.18 27.35
C GLU A 179 -16.18 -28.51 28.01
#